data_b894e96b4ddd3d6095de53ca3f603aae
#
_entry.id   b894e96b4ddd3d6095de53ca3f603aae
#
_cell.length_a   1.000
_cell.length_b   1.000
_cell.length_c   1.000
_cell.angle_alpha   90.00
_cell.angle_beta   90.00
_cell.angle_gamma   90.00
#
_symmetry.space_group_name_H-M   'P 1'
#
loop_
_entity.id
_entity.type
_entity.pdbx_description
1 polymer ?
#
loop_
_entity_poly.entity_id
_entity_poly.type
_entity_poly.pdbx_seq_one_letter_code
_entity_poly.pdbx_strand_id
1 'polypeptide(L)'
;MIKPVFTFGTSQDARDIRTRVFVEEQGFEHEFDEYENFSWCLVLYLDNIPIATGRVRPLDPEHFQIERVAVEKPYRGKSVGTYVVKFLCTKIKTLGGRVAKLNAQLDKMGFYERLGFKAIGDGEVFFEEGVAHIPMEKVLIPPSRKGRGRF
;
A
#
# COMPACT_ATOMS: atom_id res chain seq x y z
N MET A 1 -18.13 -11.18 6.61
CA MET A 1 -17.41 -11.45 5.35
C MET A 1 -16.79 -10.16 4.82
N ILE A 2 -15.54 -10.20 4.45
CA ILE A 2 -14.85 -9.02 3.90
C ILE A 2 -15.08 -8.94 2.41
N LYS A 3 -15.47 -7.74 1.96
CA LYS A 3 -15.68 -7.46 0.55
C LYS A 3 -14.70 -6.36 0.09
N PRO A 4 -13.81 -6.66 -0.87
CA PRO A 4 -12.93 -5.64 -1.42
C PRO A 4 -13.62 -4.87 -2.54
N VAL A 5 -13.41 -3.55 -2.55
CA VAL A 5 -13.83 -2.68 -3.66
C VAL A 5 -12.60 -1.93 -4.13
N PHE A 6 -12.24 -2.11 -5.40
CA PHE A 6 -11.04 -1.55 -5.99
C PHE A 6 -11.43 -0.65 -7.15
N THR A 7 -11.13 0.64 -7.05
CA THR A 7 -11.55 1.64 -8.02
C THR A 7 -10.41 2.57 -8.39
N PHE A 8 -10.53 3.22 -9.53
CA PHE A 8 -9.60 4.30 -9.89
C PHE A 8 -10.12 5.60 -9.27
N GLY A 9 -9.23 6.31 -8.58
CA GLY A 9 -9.59 7.49 -7.82
C GLY A 9 -9.93 7.15 -6.37
N THR A 10 -9.72 8.11 -5.46
CA THR A 10 -9.95 7.93 -4.04
C THR A 10 -11.41 8.15 -3.70
N SER A 11 -12.06 7.14 -3.15
CA SER A 11 -13.46 7.21 -2.74
C SER A 11 -13.62 8.00 -1.43
N GLN A 12 -14.85 8.42 -1.14
CA GLN A 12 -15.14 9.12 0.11
C GLN A 12 -14.87 8.20 1.32
N ASP A 13 -15.22 6.91 1.23
CA ASP A 13 -14.95 5.97 2.33
C ASP A 13 -13.46 5.84 2.61
N ALA A 14 -12.63 5.82 1.58
CA ALA A 14 -11.18 5.81 1.75
C ALA A 14 -10.70 7.10 2.42
N ARG A 15 -11.23 8.25 2.00
CA ARG A 15 -10.88 9.54 2.61
C ARG A 15 -11.24 9.57 4.09
N ASP A 16 -12.39 9.04 4.44
CA ASP A 16 -12.85 9.02 5.83
C ASP A 16 -11.96 8.12 6.70
N ILE A 17 -11.60 6.94 6.21
CA ILE A 17 -10.67 6.05 6.93
C ILE A 17 -9.32 6.74 7.13
N ARG A 18 -8.79 7.36 6.09
CA ARG A 18 -7.47 8.01 6.16
C ARG A 18 -7.50 9.21 7.08
N THR A 19 -8.59 9.94 7.11
CA THR A 19 -8.75 11.05 8.06
C THR A 19 -8.70 10.53 9.50
N ARG A 20 -9.44 9.48 9.81
CA ARG A 20 -9.44 8.93 11.18
C ARG A 20 -8.09 8.37 11.57
N VAL A 21 -7.43 7.62 10.68
CA VAL A 21 -6.19 6.93 11.02
C VAL A 21 -4.98 7.87 10.96
N PHE A 22 -4.85 8.64 9.88
CA PHE A 22 -3.63 9.42 9.68
C PHE A 22 -3.73 10.82 10.26
N VAL A 23 -4.87 11.48 10.13
CA VAL A 23 -5.01 12.86 10.60
C VAL A 23 -5.37 12.88 12.09
N GLU A 24 -6.45 12.20 12.47
CA GLU A 24 -6.94 12.27 13.85
C GLU A 24 -6.10 11.44 14.80
N GLU A 25 -5.74 10.23 14.41
CA GLU A 25 -4.98 9.33 15.29
C GLU A 25 -3.48 9.62 15.26
N GLN A 26 -2.87 9.80 14.09
CA GLN A 26 -1.43 9.99 13.95
C GLN A 26 -1.00 11.45 13.84
N GLY A 27 -1.93 12.37 13.62
CA GLY A 27 -1.62 13.80 13.59
C GLY A 27 -0.99 14.30 12.30
N PHE A 28 -1.12 13.58 11.20
CA PHE A 28 -0.57 14.02 9.92
C PHE A 28 -1.33 15.22 9.39
N GLU A 29 -0.61 16.22 8.87
CA GLU A 29 -1.21 17.45 8.36
C GLU A 29 -1.44 17.42 6.85
N HIS A 30 -0.63 16.66 6.11
CA HIS A 30 -0.65 16.64 4.65
C HIS A 30 -1.01 15.25 4.13
N GLU A 31 -2.20 14.78 4.51
CA GLU A 31 -2.63 13.44 4.15
C GLU A 31 -3.04 13.31 2.69
N PHE A 32 -3.76 14.31 2.18
CA PHE A 32 -4.29 14.26 0.81
C PHE A 32 -3.37 15.00 -0.14
N ASP A 33 -3.17 14.46 -1.34
CA ASP A 33 -2.20 14.98 -2.29
C ASP A 33 -2.77 15.03 -3.71
N GLU A 34 -1.94 15.43 -4.68
CA GLU A 34 -2.33 15.56 -6.08
C GLU A 34 -2.62 14.23 -6.76
N TYR A 35 -2.28 13.10 -6.13
CA TYR A 35 -2.46 11.78 -6.73
C TYR A 35 -3.82 11.15 -6.42
N GLU A 36 -4.69 11.82 -5.69
CA GLU A 36 -5.96 11.21 -5.28
C GLU A 36 -6.83 10.79 -6.46
N ASN A 37 -6.82 11.55 -7.55
CA ASN A 37 -7.61 11.24 -8.73
C ASN A 37 -6.84 10.41 -9.76
N PHE A 38 -5.57 10.07 -9.49
CA PHE A 38 -4.70 9.38 -10.43
C PHE A 38 -4.10 8.11 -9.82
N SER A 39 -4.76 7.55 -8.83
CA SER A 39 -4.32 6.34 -8.14
C SER A 39 -5.45 5.34 -8.08
N TRP A 40 -5.09 4.06 -7.94
CA TRP A 40 -6.07 3.02 -7.65
C TRP A 40 -6.27 2.95 -6.15
N CYS A 41 -7.50 2.72 -5.72
CA CYS A 41 -7.87 2.73 -4.31
C CYS A 41 -8.63 1.46 -3.95
N LEU A 42 -8.21 0.82 -2.86
CA LEU A 42 -8.90 -0.31 -2.27
C LEU A 42 -9.62 0.14 -1.00
N VAL A 43 -10.87 -0.27 -0.85
CA VAL A 43 -11.56 -0.19 0.44
C VAL A 43 -12.08 -1.59 0.76
N LEU A 44 -11.81 -2.06 1.98
CA LEU A 44 -12.36 -3.31 2.48
C LEU A 44 -13.59 -3.00 3.32
N TYR A 45 -14.66 -3.74 3.06
CA TYR A 45 -15.92 -3.64 3.81
C TYR A 45 -16.17 -4.92 4.58
N LEU A 46 -16.53 -4.78 5.85
CA LEU A 46 -17.02 -5.90 6.66
C LEU A 46 -18.47 -5.62 6.97
N ASP A 47 -19.37 -6.45 6.43
CA ASP A 47 -20.82 -6.29 6.59
C ASP A 47 -21.25 -4.86 6.27
N ASN A 48 -20.79 -4.35 5.12
CA ASN A 48 -21.06 -3.01 4.60
C ASN A 48 -20.42 -1.87 5.38
N ILE A 49 -19.53 -2.16 6.33
CA ILE A 49 -18.79 -1.13 7.07
C ILE A 49 -17.39 -1.02 6.48
N PRO A 50 -16.96 0.18 6.04
CA PRO A 50 -15.59 0.35 5.56
C PRO A 50 -14.61 0.26 6.73
N ILE A 51 -13.65 -0.66 6.64
CA ILE A 51 -12.75 -0.97 7.76
C ILE A 51 -11.28 -0.75 7.45
N ALA A 52 -10.91 -0.69 6.18
CA ALA A 52 -9.50 -0.55 5.80
C ALA A 52 -9.38 -0.02 4.38
N THR A 53 -8.24 0.57 4.07
CA THR A 53 -7.97 1.10 2.74
C THR A 53 -6.49 0.96 2.38
N GLY A 54 -6.19 1.11 1.11
CA GLY A 54 -4.84 1.20 0.59
C GLY A 54 -4.88 1.83 -0.80
N ARG A 55 -3.79 2.49 -1.18
CA ARG A 55 -3.68 3.17 -2.47
C ARG A 55 -2.49 2.62 -3.25
N VAL A 56 -2.65 2.53 -4.57
CA VAL A 56 -1.60 2.07 -5.48
C VAL A 56 -1.52 3.03 -6.64
N ARG A 57 -0.31 3.46 -6.99
CA ARG A 57 -0.10 4.26 -8.20
C ARG A 57 1.13 3.79 -8.96
N PRO A 58 1.10 3.84 -10.30
CA PRO A 58 2.27 3.48 -11.09
C PRO A 58 3.35 4.56 -10.98
N LEU A 59 4.59 4.13 -10.82
CA LEU A 59 5.76 5.00 -10.91
C LEU A 59 6.31 4.96 -12.34
N ASP A 60 6.29 3.78 -12.94
CA ASP A 60 6.59 3.49 -14.32
C ASP A 60 5.85 2.18 -14.67
N PRO A 61 5.95 1.65 -15.91
CA PRO A 61 5.18 0.46 -16.27
C PRO A 61 5.45 -0.77 -15.40
N GLU A 62 6.62 -0.87 -14.77
CA GLU A 62 6.98 -2.05 -13.98
C GLU A 62 6.91 -1.84 -12.47
N HIS A 63 6.99 -0.60 -11.99
CA HIS A 63 7.08 -0.26 -10.58
C HIS A 63 5.84 0.46 -10.11
N PHE A 64 5.22 -0.05 -9.05
CA PHE A 64 4.03 0.56 -8.44
C PHE A 64 4.32 0.87 -6.97
N GLN A 65 3.83 2.01 -6.52
CA GLN A 65 3.96 2.44 -5.13
C GLN A 65 2.68 2.11 -4.38
N ILE A 66 2.83 1.37 -3.28
CA ILE A 66 1.74 1.14 -2.32
C ILE A 66 1.82 2.25 -1.28
N GLU A 67 0.69 2.91 -1.02
CA GLU A 67 0.62 4.05 -0.11
C GLU A 67 -0.68 4.00 0.68
N ARG A 68 -0.71 4.73 1.78
CA ARG A 68 -1.95 4.98 2.55
C ARG A 68 -2.64 3.71 3.01
N VAL A 69 -1.86 2.70 3.41
CA VAL A 69 -2.41 1.48 4.02
C VAL A 69 -2.88 1.83 5.43
N ALA A 70 -4.16 1.66 5.67
CA ALA A 70 -4.76 2.03 6.95
C ALA A 70 -5.85 1.04 7.34
N VAL A 71 -5.86 0.64 8.60
CA VAL A 71 -6.90 -0.22 9.17
C VAL A 71 -7.53 0.54 10.34
N GLU A 72 -8.86 0.61 10.35
CA GLU A 72 -9.57 1.24 11.45
C GLU A 72 -9.27 0.50 12.76
N LYS A 73 -9.11 1.27 13.84
CA LYS A 73 -8.60 0.76 15.10
C LYS A 73 -9.28 -0.50 15.63
N PRO A 74 -10.63 -0.60 15.62
CA PRO A 74 -11.30 -1.82 16.13
C PRO A 74 -10.98 -3.09 15.36
N TYR A 75 -10.44 -2.97 14.15
CA TYR A 75 -10.22 -4.12 13.26
C TYR A 75 -8.75 -4.50 13.15
N ARG A 76 -7.87 -3.87 13.92
CA ARG A 76 -6.44 -4.19 13.94
C ARG A 76 -6.17 -5.49 14.69
N GLY A 77 -5.03 -6.13 14.36
CA GLY A 77 -4.64 -7.38 15.00
C GLY A 77 -5.41 -8.61 14.51
N LYS A 78 -6.14 -8.47 13.39
CA LYS A 78 -6.97 -9.54 12.82
C LYS A 78 -6.59 -9.85 11.38
N SER A 79 -5.36 -9.58 11.00
CA SER A 79 -4.83 -9.82 9.66
C SER A 79 -5.47 -8.98 8.55
N VAL A 80 -6.20 -7.92 8.88
CA VAL A 80 -6.84 -7.07 7.88
C VAL A 80 -5.78 -6.31 7.06
N GLY A 81 -4.73 -5.79 7.74
CA GLY A 81 -3.64 -5.12 7.03
C GLY A 81 -2.92 -6.06 6.06
N THR A 82 -2.73 -7.31 6.45
CA THR A 82 -2.15 -8.33 5.59
C THR A 82 -3.02 -8.52 4.34
N TYR A 83 -4.33 -8.60 4.52
CA TYR A 83 -5.26 -8.71 3.41
C TYR A 83 -5.11 -7.54 2.43
N VAL A 84 -5.07 -6.31 2.97
CA VAL A 84 -4.90 -5.10 2.15
C VAL A 84 -3.65 -5.21 1.28
N VAL A 85 -2.50 -5.48 1.88
CA VAL A 85 -1.22 -5.49 1.17
C VAL A 85 -1.19 -6.62 0.13
N LYS A 86 -1.65 -7.81 0.49
CA LYS A 86 -1.69 -8.94 -0.45
C LYS A 86 -2.62 -8.66 -1.62
N PHE A 87 -3.78 -8.08 -1.36
CA PHE A 87 -4.72 -7.71 -2.42
C PHE A 87 -4.09 -6.71 -3.38
N LEU A 88 -3.43 -5.66 -2.84
CA LEU A 88 -2.78 -4.65 -3.67
C LEU A 88 -1.66 -5.25 -4.51
N CYS A 89 -0.86 -6.15 -3.94
CA CYS A 89 0.19 -6.84 -4.71
C CYS A 89 -0.40 -7.63 -5.88
N THR A 90 -1.51 -8.32 -5.66
CA THR A 90 -2.20 -9.05 -6.72
C THR A 90 -2.69 -8.09 -7.81
N LYS A 91 -3.25 -6.94 -7.42
CA LYS A 91 -3.73 -5.94 -8.38
C LYS A 91 -2.59 -5.30 -9.17
N ILE A 92 -1.46 -5.06 -8.53
CA ILE A 92 -0.26 -4.57 -9.23
C ILE A 92 0.10 -5.52 -10.38
N LYS A 93 0.12 -6.83 -10.11
CA LYS A 93 0.40 -7.82 -11.16
C LYS A 93 -0.63 -7.76 -12.26
N THR A 94 -1.90 -7.65 -11.92
CA THR A 94 -2.98 -7.54 -12.91
C THR A 94 -2.80 -6.29 -13.79
N LEU A 95 -2.31 -5.21 -13.21
CA LEU A 95 -2.06 -3.95 -13.92
C LEU A 95 -0.74 -3.96 -14.71
N GLY A 96 -0.01 -5.06 -14.71
CA GLY A 96 1.23 -5.20 -15.44
C GLY A 96 2.49 -4.88 -14.66
N GLY A 97 2.35 -4.56 -13.36
CA GLY A 97 3.49 -4.26 -12.52
C GLY A 97 4.27 -5.49 -12.12
N ARG A 98 5.56 -5.32 -11.89
CA ARG A 98 6.48 -6.39 -11.52
C ARG A 98 7.04 -6.20 -10.13
N VAL A 99 7.13 -4.96 -9.66
CA VAL A 99 7.72 -4.61 -8.36
C VAL A 99 6.76 -3.71 -7.60
N ALA A 100 6.52 -4.06 -6.35
CA ALA A 100 5.77 -3.21 -5.42
C ALA A 100 6.77 -2.49 -4.52
N LYS A 101 6.61 -1.18 -4.41
CA LYS A 101 7.43 -0.33 -3.54
C LYS A 101 6.54 0.34 -2.50
N LEU A 102 7.11 0.63 -1.35
CA LEU A 102 6.42 1.40 -0.33
C LEU A 102 7.43 2.06 0.62
N ASN A 103 6.97 3.07 1.32
CA ASN A 103 7.73 3.70 2.39
C ASN A 103 7.06 3.31 3.70
N ALA A 104 7.66 2.34 4.39
CA ALA A 104 7.10 1.83 5.64
C ALA A 104 7.43 2.75 6.79
N GLN A 105 6.44 3.07 7.64
CA GLN A 105 6.77 3.63 8.95
C GLN A 105 7.69 2.62 9.64
N LEU A 106 8.76 3.12 10.25
CA LEU A 106 9.83 2.24 10.75
C LEU A 106 9.32 1.18 11.72
N ASP A 107 8.34 1.53 12.54
CA ASP A 107 7.75 0.57 13.50
C ASP A 107 6.89 -0.51 12.81
N LYS A 108 6.60 -0.36 11.53
CA LYS A 108 5.87 -1.36 10.72
C LYS A 108 6.79 -2.19 9.84
N MET A 109 8.09 -1.96 9.88
CA MET A 109 9.04 -2.66 9.01
C MET A 109 8.90 -4.18 9.12
N GLY A 110 8.80 -4.71 10.34
CA GLY A 110 8.65 -6.15 10.56
C GLY A 110 7.38 -6.71 9.94
N PHE A 111 6.29 -5.96 9.96
CA PHE A 111 5.05 -6.35 9.31
C PHE A 111 5.26 -6.55 7.81
N TYR A 112 5.92 -5.58 7.16
CA TYR A 112 6.17 -5.68 5.72
C TYR A 112 7.22 -6.74 5.38
N GLU A 113 8.22 -6.94 6.25
CA GLU A 113 9.21 -8.01 6.06
C GLU A 113 8.53 -9.37 6.03
N ARG A 114 7.57 -9.60 6.91
CA ARG A 114 6.82 -10.86 6.94
C ARG A 114 5.99 -11.07 5.67
N LEU A 115 5.67 -10.00 4.95
CA LEU A 115 4.95 -10.08 3.68
C LEU A 115 5.89 -10.19 2.47
N GLY A 116 7.20 -10.28 2.71
CA GLY A 116 8.19 -10.47 1.66
C GLY A 116 8.84 -9.19 1.15
N PHE A 117 8.57 -8.05 1.77
CA PHE A 117 9.25 -6.81 1.44
C PHE A 117 10.60 -6.73 2.12
N LYS A 118 11.54 -6.04 1.51
CA LYS A 118 12.85 -5.79 2.09
C LYS A 118 13.29 -4.36 1.82
N ALA A 119 14.14 -3.82 2.69
CA ALA A 119 14.65 -2.47 2.55
C ALA A 119 15.39 -2.32 1.22
N ILE A 120 15.25 -1.16 0.61
CA ILE A 120 15.92 -0.83 -0.64
C ILE A 120 17.32 -0.31 -0.31
N GLY A 121 18.33 -0.79 -1.06
CA GLY A 121 19.72 -0.36 -0.89
C GLY A 121 20.21 -0.58 0.52
N ASP A 122 20.77 0.45 1.14
CA ASP A 122 21.36 0.39 2.48
C ASP A 122 20.33 0.54 3.60
N GLY A 123 19.05 0.66 3.27
CA GLY A 123 18.01 0.82 4.28
C GLY A 123 18.02 2.18 4.93
N GLU A 124 18.17 3.24 4.14
CA GLU A 124 18.30 4.58 4.65
C GLU A 124 16.96 5.10 5.17
N VAL A 125 16.92 5.45 6.45
CA VAL A 125 15.74 6.00 7.11
C VAL A 125 15.59 7.47 6.78
N PHE A 126 14.37 7.89 6.50
CA PHE A 126 14.04 9.31 6.28
C PHE A 126 12.80 9.65 7.12
N PHE A 127 12.55 10.97 7.27
CA PHE A 127 11.42 11.42 8.07
C PHE A 127 10.39 12.11 7.18
N GLU A 128 9.13 11.78 7.42
CA GLU A 128 7.99 12.37 6.76
C GLU A 128 6.96 12.71 7.84
N GLU A 129 6.61 13.98 7.94
CA GLU A 129 5.74 14.51 9.00
C GLU A 129 6.23 14.09 10.41
N GLY A 130 7.54 14.10 10.62
CA GLY A 130 8.14 13.77 11.91
C GLY A 130 8.20 12.29 12.24
N VAL A 131 7.75 11.42 11.33
CA VAL A 131 7.73 9.97 11.54
C VAL A 131 8.82 9.33 10.68
N ALA A 132 9.60 8.43 11.29
CA ALA A 132 10.66 7.71 10.59
C ALA A 132 10.07 6.69 9.62
N HIS A 133 10.58 6.69 8.40
CA HIS A 133 10.17 5.78 7.33
C HIS A 133 11.38 5.11 6.71
N ILE A 134 11.16 3.94 6.13
CA ILE A 134 12.18 3.22 5.39
C ILE A 134 11.61 2.74 4.06
N PRO A 135 12.32 3.00 2.92
CA PRO A 135 11.84 2.51 1.64
C PRO A 135 12.04 1.00 1.54
N MET A 136 11.00 0.32 1.09
CA MET A 136 11.00 -1.14 0.94
C MET A 136 10.43 -1.53 -0.42
N GLU A 137 10.77 -2.73 -0.87
CA GLU A 137 10.23 -3.27 -2.11
C GLU A 137 10.07 -4.77 -2.06
N LYS A 138 9.19 -5.27 -2.94
CA LYS A 138 8.99 -6.69 -3.16
C LYS A 138 8.90 -6.95 -4.65
N VAL A 139 9.69 -7.89 -5.15
CA VAL A 139 9.59 -8.34 -6.53
C VAL A 139 8.43 -9.31 -6.62
N LEU A 140 7.41 -8.95 -7.39
CA LEU A 140 6.19 -9.76 -7.54
C LEU A 140 6.33 -10.76 -8.68
N ILE A 141 6.95 -10.31 -9.78
CA ILE A 141 7.20 -11.13 -10.95
C ILE A 141 8.66 -10.94 -11.30
N PRO A 142 9.48 -12.00 -11.23
CA PRO A 142 10.90 -11.85 -11.58
C PRO A 142 11.06 -11.54 -13.07
N PRO A 143 12.21 -10.98 -13.46
CA PRO A 143 12.48 -10.72 -14.87
C PRO A 143 12.29 -11.97 -15.72
N SER A 144 11.72 -11.80 -16.91
CA SER A 144 11.49 -12.91 -17.81
C SER A 144 12.83 -13.49 -18.28
N ARG A 145 12.92 -14.83 -18.28
CA ARG A 145 14.07 -15.51 -18.86
C ARG A 145 13.98 -15.60 -20.38
N LYS A 146 12.85 -15.21 -20.91
CA LYS A 146 12.53 -15.39 -22.33
C LYS A 146 13.53 -14.68 -23.23
N GLY A 147 13.99 -13.50 -22.85
CA GLY A 147 14.95 -12.75 -23.64
C GLY A 147 16.38 -13.26 -23.58
N ARG A 148 16.65 -14.35 -22.87
CA ARG A 148 18.01 -14.83 -22.64
C ARG A 148 18.29 -16.10 -23.42
N GLY A 149 18.29 -15.96 -24.74
CA GLY A 149 18.71 -17.06 -25.58
C GLY A 149 17.61 -18.00 -26.02
N ARG A 150 16.40 -17.57 -25.94
CA ARG A 150 15.29 -18.37 -26.48
C ARG A 150 15.09 -18.17 -27.95
N PHE A 151 15.73 -17.22 -28.45
CA PHE A 151 15.55 -16.78 -29.83
C PHE A 151 16.85 -16.81 -30.56
#